data_e0d655890d795d0aa94856b406e2fa47
#
_entry.id   e0d655890d795d0aa94856b406e2fa47
#
_cell.length_a   1.000
_cell.length_b   1.000
_cell.length_c   1.000
_cell.angle_alpha   90.00
_cell.angle_beta   90.00
_cell.angle_gamma   90.00
#
_symmetry.space_group_name_H-M   'P 1'
#
loop_
_entity.id
_entity.type
_entity.pdbx_description
1 polymer ?
#
loop_
_entity_poly.entity_id
_entity_poly.type
_entity_poly.pdbx_seq_one_letter_code
_entity_poly.pdbx_strand_id
1 'polypeptide(L)'
;MFAELFSILYQFADVFAFLILAAAGLAIIFGMMGIINMAHGEFITCGIYVTVIGVQHGLPLPVAQACGALTAGLIGVILERTVIHRLYDRPLDSILATWGISLIVTQGMLVTIGSTWPGIGTPAGSFQVGEYT
;
A
#
# COMPACT_ATOMS: atom_id res chain seq x y z
N MET A 1 28.14 -15.32 8.94
CA MET A 1 27.18 -16.03 9.80
C MET A 1 26.38 -15.08 10.70
N PHE A 2 27.01 -14.29 11.63
CA PHE A 2 26.24 -13.37 12.49
C PHE A 2 25.57 -12.23 11.69
N ALA A 3 26.27 -11.60 10.76
CA ALA A 3 25.74 -10.53 9.91
C ALA A 3 24.61 -11.03 8.97
N GLU A 4 24.75 -12.22 8.43
CA GLU A 4 23.71 -12.86 7.59
C GLU A 4 22.45 -13.14 8.41
N LEU A 5 22.60 -13.71 9.60
CA LEU A 5 21.48 -13.96 10.48
C LEU A 5 20.76 -12.65 10.88
N PHE A 6 21.54 -11.61 11.19
CA PHE A 6 21.00 -10.29 11.49
C PHE A 6 20.24 -9.70 10.30
N SER A 7 20.79 -9.78 9.09
CA SER A 7 20.12 -9.30 7.86
C SER A 7 18.80 -10.03 7.60
N ILE A 8 18.79 -11.36 7.74
CA ILE A 8 17.58 -12.17 7.57
C ILE A 8 16.51 -11.79 8.61
N LEU A 9 16.90 -11.66 9.88
CA LEU A 9 15.97 -11.28 10.94
C LEU A 9 15.42 -9.86 10.74
N TYR A 10 16.27 -8.93 10.30
CA TYR A 10 15.86 -7.56 10.02
C TYR A 10 14.86 -7.50 8.85
N GLN A 11 15.16 -8.16 7.74
CA GLN A 11 14.25 -8.24 6.59
C GLN A 11 12.92 -8.90 6.95
N PHE A 12 12.98 -9.96 7.76
CA PHE A 12 11.75 -10.61 8.25
C PHE A 12 10.93 -9.66 9.12
N ALA A 13 11.58 -8.94 10.05
CA ALA A 13 10.90 -8.00 10.93
C ALA A 13 10.28 -6.82 10.16
N ASP A 14 10.97 -6.32 9.13
CA ASP A 14 10.48 -5.23 8.27
C ASP A 14 9.22 -5.64 7.49
N VAL A 15 9.28 -6.78 6.80
CA VAL A 15 8.12 -7.32 6.08
C VAL A 15 6.95 -7.62 7.04
N PHE A 16 7.26 -8.17 8.22
CA PHE A 16 6.25 -8.48 9.23
C PHE A 16 5.58 -7.22 9.79
N ALA A 17 6.34 -6.17 10.05
CA ALA A 17 5.81 -4.88 10.49
C ALA A 17 4.89 -4.26 9.42
N PHE A 18 5.29 -4.30 8.15
CA PHE A 18 4.45 -3.85 7.04
C PHE A 18 3.12 -4.63 6.96
N LEU A 19 3.18 -5.96 7.06
CA LEU A 19 1.99 -6.80 7.03
C LEU A 19 1.04 -6.53 8.21
N ILE A 20 1.58 -6.28 9.41
CA ILE A 20 0.76 -5.89 10.57
C ILE A 20 0.05 -4.57 10.32
N LEU A 21 0.74 -3.55 9.80
CA LEU A 21 0.14 -2.25 9.49
C LEU A 21 -0.96 -2.37 8.43
N ALA A 22 -0.71 -3.13 7.37
CA ALA A 22 -1.69 -3.38 6.32
C ALA A 22 -2.92 -4.14 6.87
N ALA A 23 -2.70 -5.19 7.67
CA ALA A 23 -3.75 -5.96 8.29
C ALA A 23 -4.57 -5.15 9.31
N ALA A 24 -3.92 -4.28 10.09
CA ALA A 24 -4.59 -3.39 11.03
C ALA A 24 -5.54 -2.42 10.31
N GLY A 25 -5.10 -1.83 9.18
CA GLY A 25 -5.95 -1.00 8.35
C GLY A 25 -7.19 -1.74 7.84
N LEU A 26 -7.00 -2.95 7.32
CA LEU A 26 -8.10 -3.80 6.86
C LEU A 26 -9.04 -4.20 8.01
N ALA A 27 -8.51 -4.53 9.19
CA ALA A 27 -9.28 -4.90 10.36
C ALA A 27 -10.16 -3.74 10.86
N ILE A 28 -9.67 -2.50 10.83
CA ILE A 28 -10.44 -1.30 11.18
C ILE A 28 -11.59 -1.11 10.19
N ILE A 29 -11.31 -1.20 8.89
CA ILE A 29 -12.34 -1.07 7.85
C ILE A 29 -13.42 -2.13 8.04
N PHE A 30 -13.01 -3.39 8.19
CA PHE A 30 -13.96 -4.50 8.42
C PHE A 30 -14.76 -4.33 9.72
N GLY A 31 -14.10 -3.90 10.81
CA GLY A 31 -14.77 -3.68 12.09
C GLY A 31 -15.81 -2.56 12.06
N MET A 32 -15.60 -1.53 11.25
CA MET A 32 -16.52 -0.40 11.11
C MET A 32 -17.65 -0.63 10.11
N MET A 33 -17.35 -1.29 8.99
CA MET A 33 -18.25 -1.39 7.84
C MET A 33 -18.81 -2.81 7.63
N GLY A 34 -18.24 -3.83 8.26
CA GLY A 34 -18.65 -5.22 8.09
C GLY A 34 -18.37 -5.81 6.69
N ILE A 35 -17.56 -5.12 5.89
CA ILE A 35 -17.28 -5.49 4.49
C ILE A 35 -15.80 -5.79 4.32
N ILE A 36 -15.52 -6.85 3.57
CA ILE A 36 -14.16 -7.20 3.16
C ILE A 36 -13.86 -6.49 1.84
N ASN A 37 -12.91 -5.55 1.86
CA ASN A 37 -12.45 -4.85 0.67
C ASN A 37 -11.22 -5.55 0.09
N MET A 38 -11.41 -6.29 -1.00
CA MET A 38 -10.31 -7.00 -1.68
C MET A 38 -9.36 -6.06 -2.41
N ALA A 39 -9.74 -4.80 -2.66
CA ALA A 39 -8.89 -3.79 -3.28
C ALA A 39 -8.02 -3.00 -2.27
N HIS A 40 -7.95 -3.43 -1.00
CA HIS A 40 -7.19 -2.70 0.04
C HIS A 40 -5.71 -2.57 -0.31
N GLY A 41 -5.09 -3.61 -0.86
CA GLY A 41 -3.70 -3.60 -1.31
C GLY A 41 -3.42 -2.55 -2.39
N GLU A 42 -4.35 -2.34 -3.31
CA GLU A 42 -4.21 -1.38 -4.40
C GLU A 42 -4.25 0.07 -3.92
N PHE A 43 -4.99 0.36 -2.85
CA PHE A 43 -4.95 1.69 -2.22
C PHE A 43 -3.59 1.98 -1.60
N ILE A 44 -2.99 0.98 -0.94
CA ILE A 44 -1.63 1.08 -0.41
C ILE A 44 -0.65 1.32 -1.57
N THR A 45 -0.75 0.55 -2.63
CA THR A 45 0.09 0.66 -3.82
C THR A 45 -0.02 2.03 -4.50
N CYS A 46 -1.25 2.55 -4.67
CA CYS A 46 -1.47 3.91 -5.20
C CYS A 46 -0.85 4.98 -4.29
N GLY A 47 -0.98 4.85 -2.97
CA GLY A 47 -0.37 5.76 -2.00
C GLY A 47 1.16 5.75 -2.05
N ILE A 48 1.75 4.56 -2.13
CA ILE A 48 3.21 4.40 -2.28
C ILE A 48 3.68 5.04 -3.58
N TYR A 49 2.98 4.81 -4.68
CA TYR A 49 3.32 5.38 -5.99
C TYR A 49 3.36 6.91 -5.96
N VAL A 50 2.33 7.55 -5.40
CA VAL A 50 2.30 9.01 -5.24
C VAL A 50 3.44 9.50 -4.35
N THR A 51 3.76 8.77 -3.27
CA THR A 51 4.89 9.08 -2.40
C THR A 51 6.21 9.03 -3.15
N VAL A 52 6.45 7.97 -3.93
CA VAL A 52 7.68 7.82 -4.73
C VAL A 52 7.84 8.96 -5.73
N ILE A 53 6.78 9.26 -6.49
CA ILE A 53 6.80 10.38 -7.44
C ILE A 53 7.07 11.71 -6.70
N GLY A 54 6.42 11.96 -5.57
CA GLY A 54 6.64 13.16 -4.79
C GLY A 54 8.10 13.35 -4.38
N VAL A 55 8.73 12.30 -3.86
CA VAL A 55 10.15 12.33 -3.48
C VAL A 55 11.05 12.55 -4.69
N GLN A 56 10.77 11.91 -5.83
CA GLN A 56 11.54 12.11 -7.06
C GLN A 56 11.45 13.55 -7.60
N HIS A 57 10.35 14.25 -7.33
CA HIS A 57 10.18 15.69 -7.66
C HIS A 57 10.72 16.63 -6.57
N GLY A 58 11.44 16.09 -5.59
CA GLY A 58 12.12 16.89 -4.57
C GLY A 58 11.29 17.22 -3.33
N LEU A 59 10.12 16.60 -3.16
CA LEU A 59 9.37 16.76 -1.92
C LEU A 59 10.06 16.02 -0.76
N PRO A 60 10.11 16.61 0.44
CA PRO A 60 10.60 15.90 1.61
C PRO A 60 9.69 14.69 1.92
N LEU A 61 10.31 13.59 2.34
CA LEU A 61 9.64 12.29 2.55
C LEU A 61 8.33 12.40 3.37
N PRO A 62 8.27 13.12 4.51
CA PRO A 62 7.02 13.21 5.28
C PRO A 62 5.87 13.88 4.51
N VAL A 63 6.19 14.88 3.68
CA VAL A 63 5.20 15.58 2.85
C VAL A 63 4.72 14.67 1.73
N ALA A 64 5.62 13.96 1.06
CA ALA A 64 5.29 12.99 0.03
C ALA A 64 4.41 11.85 0.57
N GLN A 65 4.70 11.34 1.76
CA GLN A 65 3.87 10.34 2.45
C GLN A 65 2.47 10.87 2.79
N ALA A 66 2.37 12.11 3.26
CA ALA A 66 1.07 12.75 3.51
C ALA A 66 0.24 12.87 2.21
N CYS A 67 0.87 13.27 1.11
CA CYS A 67 0.22 13.31 -0.22
C CYS A 67 -0.24 11.93 -0.68
N GLY A 68 0.59 10.89 -0.49
CA GLY A 68 0.25 9.51 -0.80
C GLY A 68 -0.96 9.02 0.00
N ALA A 69 -0.96 9.27 1.32
CA ALA A 69 -2.06 8.90 2.20
C ALA A 69 -3.37 9.63 1.84
N LEU A 70 -3.31 10.93 1.54
CA LEU A 70 -4.47 11.71 1.11
C LEU A 70 -5.03 11.20 -0.22
N THR A 71 -4.16 10.87 -1.18
CA THR A 71 -4.58 10.32 -2.47
C THR A 71 -5.25 8.96 -2.32
N ALA A 72 -4.65 8.05 -1.54
CA ALA A 72 -5.24 6.74 -1.25
C ALA A 72 -6.59 6.89 -0.54
N GLY A 73 -6.70 7.79 0.43
CA GLY A 73 -7.95 8.11 1.13
C GLY A 73 -9.02 8.67 0.20
N LEU A 74 -8.67 9.58 -0.70
CA LEU A 74 -9.59 10.16 -1.68
C LEU A 74 -10.12 9.10 -2.64
N ILE A 75 -9.26 8.24 -3.17
CA ILE A 75 -9.66 7.11 -4.03
C ILE A 75 -10.60 6.18 -3.25
N GLY A 76 -10.28 5.88 -1.99
CA GLY A 76 -11.11 5.07 -1.10
C GLY A 76 -12.51 5.65 -0.91
N VAL A 77 -12.63 6.96 -0.63
CA VAL A 77 -13.91 7.67 -0.48
C VAL A 77 -14.73 7.65 -1.78
N ILE A 78 -14.07 7.85 -2.92
CA ILE A 78 -14.75 7.81 -4.23
C ILE A 78 -15.32 6.41 -4.47
N LEU A 79 -14.52 5.37 -4.28
CA LEU A 79 -14.96 3.98 -4.48
C LEU A 79 -16.03 3.55 -3.47
N GLU A 80 -15.92 3.99 -2.22
CA GLU A 80 -16.93 3.75 -1.21
C GLU A 80 -18.28 4.32 -1.67
N ARG A 81 -18.33 5.60 -2.03
CA ARG A 81 -19.58 6.28 -2.41
C ARG A 81 -20.18 5.80 -3.73
N THR A 82 -19.36 5.41 -4.68
CA THR A 82 -19.83 5.03 -6.03
C THR A 82 -20.21 3.56 -6.13
N VAL A 83 -19.47 2.68 -5.49
CA VAL A 83 -19.60 1.22 -5.64
C VAL A 83 -20.00 0.56 -4.32
N ILE A 84 -19.14 0.69 -3.28
CA ILE A 84 -19.24 -0.14 -2.08
C ILE A 84 -20.51 0.18 -1.29
N HIS A 85 -20.86 1.45 -1.16
CA HIS A 85 -22.06 1.89 -0.45
C HIS A 85 -23.35 1.22 -0.92
N ARG A 86 -23.44 0.88 -2.22
CA ARG A 86 -24.60 0.20 -2.80
C ARG A 86 -24.63 -1.30 -2.52
N LEU A 87 -23.56 -1.84 -1.95
CA LEU A 87 -23.33 -3.27 -1.74
C LEU A 87 -23.27 -3.66 -0.26
N TYR A 88 -23.57 -2.73 0.66
CA TYR A 88 -23.50 -3.00 2.11
C TYR A 88 -24.40 -4.17 2.55
N ASP A 89 -25.58 -4.30 1.95
CA ASP A 89 -26.51 -5.39 2.25
C ASP A 89 -26.18 -6.69 1.50
N ARG A 90 -25.11 -6.69 0.68
CA ARG A 90 -24.72 -7.81 -0.19
C ARG A 90 -23.22 -8.11 -0.07
N PRO A 91 -22.79 -8.78 0.99
CA PRO A 91 -21.35 -8.96 1.27
C PRO A 91 -20.61 -9.73 0.17
N LEU A 92 -21.24 -10.75 -0.45
CA LEU A 92 -20.62 -11.49 -1.56
C LEU A 92 -20.45 -10.62 -2.81
N ASP A 93 -21.43 -9.80 -3.16
CA ASP A 93 -21.35 -8.88 -4.30
C ASP A 93 -20.27 -7.80 -4.04
N SER A 94 -20.11 -7.37 -2.79
CA SER A 94 -19.05 -6.44 -2.39
C SER A 94 -17.66 -7.04 -2.57
N ILE A 95 -17.43 -8.29 -2.18
CA ILE A 95 -16.17 -9.00 -2.38
C ILE A 95 -15.86 -9.10 -3.88
N LEU A 96 -16.83 -9.53 -4.70
CA LEU A 96 -16.65 -9.66 -6.14
C LEU A 96 -16.36 -8.32 -6.82
N ALA A 97 -17.10 -7.26 -6.45
CA ALA A 97 -16.89 -5.92 -7.00
C ALA A 97 -15.53 -5.35 -6.64
N THR A 98 -15.10 -5.48 -5.38
CA THR A 98 -13.78 -5.00 -4.93
C THR A 98 -12.65 -5.83 -5.53
N TRP A 99 -12.83 -7.13 -5.74
CA TRP A 99 -11.88 -7.96 -6.48
C TRP A 99 -11.75 -7.53 -7.94
N GLY A 100 -12.86 -7.23 -8.61
CA GLY A 100 -12.84 -6.67 -9.97
C GLY A 100 -12.10 -5.33 -10.04
N ILE A 101 -12.31 -4.44 -9.06
CA ILE A 101 -11.59 -3.17 -8.94
C ILE A 101 -10.08 -3.43 -8.76
N SER A 102 -9.71 -4.39 -7.88
CA SER A 102 -8.32 -4.80 -7.67
C SER A 102 -7.66 -5.19 -8.99
N LEU A 103 -8.29 -6.04 -9.77
CA LEU A 103 -7.76 -6.47 -11.07
C LEU A 103 -7.60 -5.29 -12.04
N ILE A 104 -8.56 -4.39 -12.12
CA ILE A 104 -8.51 -3.21 -13.00
C ILE A 104 -7.35 -2.29 -12.59
N VAL A 105 -7.19 -2.01 -11.31
CA VAL A 105 -6.13 -1.12 -10.81
C VAL A 105 -4.76 -1.77 -11.03
N THR A 106 -4.59 -3.04 -10.66
CA THR A 106 -3.33 -3.78 -10.83
C THR A 106 -2.92 -3.83 -12.30
N GLN A 107 -3.82 -4.23 -13.18
CA GLN A 107 -3.51 -4.30 -14.62
C GLN A 107 -3.35 -2.91 -15.25
N GLY A 108 -4.15 -1.96 -14.81
CA GLY A 108 -4.02 -0.56 -15.24
C GLY A 108 -2.65 0.03 -14.88
N MET A 109 -2.17 -0.20 -13.67
CA MET A 109 -0.84 0.24 -13.24
C MET A 109 0.27 -0.50 -14.01
N LEU A 110 0.14 -1.81 -14.22
CA LEU A 110 1.10 -2.60 -14.99
C LEU A 110 1.24 -2.10 -16.42
N VAL A 111 0.14 -1.76 -17.08
CA VAL A 111 0.14 -1.29 -18.48
C VAL A 111 0.65 0.16 -18.60
N THR A 112 0.32 1.01 -17.63
CA THR A 112 0.66 2.46 -17.69
C THR A 112 2.05 2.76 -17.16
N ILE A 113 2.49 2.07 -16.10
CA ILE A 113 3.73 2.34 -15.38
C ILE A 113 4.80 1.28 -15.71
N GLY A 114 4.38 0.07 -16.04
CA GLY A 114 5.25 -1.08 -16.28
C GLY A 114 5.49 -1.92 -15.03
N SER A 115 6.32 -2.95 -15.19
CA SER A 115 6.66 -3.90 -14.12
C SER A 115 7.81 -3.44 -13.21
N THR A 116 8.54 -2.39 -13.61
CA THR A 116 9.71 -1.90 -12.87
C THR A 116 9.40 -0.57 -12.19
N TRP A 117 9.42 -0.57 -10.86
CA TRP A 117 9.16 0.63 -10.08
C TRP A 117 10.48 1.29 -9.67
N PRO A 118 10.62 2.60 -9.86
CA PRO A 118 11.79 3.31 -9.38
C PRO A 118 11.77 3.36 -7.84
N GLY A 119 12.87 2.94 -7.22
CA GLY A 119 13.07 3.10 -5.78
C GLY A 119 13.44 4.54 -5.41
N ILE A 120 13.19 4.91 -4.18
CA ILE A 120 13.60 6.22 -3.61
C ILE A 120 14.87 6.13 -2.75
N GLY A 121 15.51 4.94 -2.69
CA GLY A 121 16.64 4.71 -1.79
C GLY A 121 16.24 4.80 -0.30
N THR A 122 17.21 5.12 0.54
CA THR A 122 17.02 5.32 1.99
C THR A 122 17.19 6.79 2.36
N PRO A 123 16.12 7.64 2.24
CA PRO A 123 16.23 9.08 2.49
C PRO A 123 16.63 9.44 3.93
N ALA A 124 16.36 8.55 4.89
CA ALA A 124 16.72 8.72 6.30
C ALA A 124 18.17 8.28 6.59
N GLY A 125 18.92 7.86 5.57
CA GLY A 125 20.25 7.27 5.73
C GLY A 125 20.21 5.77 5.98
N SER A 126 21.37 5.14 5.89
CA SER A 126 21.55 3.71 6.18
C SER A 126 22.71 3.53 7.14
N PHE A 127 22.67 2.50 7.96
CA PHE A 127 23.82 2.06 8.76
C PHE A 127 24.21 0.66 8.31
N GLN A 128 25.52 0.45 8.22
CA GLN A 128 26.06 -0.82 7.75
C GLN A 128 26.31 -1.76 8.93
N VAL A 129 25.93 -3.01 8.76
CA VAL A 129 26.30 -4.10 9.67
C VAL A 129 27.08 -5.14 8.86
N GLY A 130 28.40 -5.07 8.94
CA GLY A 130 29.29 -5.89 8.11
C GLY A 130 29.30 -5.44 6.65
N GLU A 131 29.09 -6.38 5.72
CA GLU A 131 29.01 -6.12 4.27
C GLU A 131 27.61 -5.74 3.77
N TYR A 132 26.62 -5.68 4.66
CA TYR A 132 25.23 -5.42 4.33
C TYR A 132 24.82 -3.99 4.71
N THR A 133 24.02 -3.38 3.83
CA THR A 133 23.48 -2.02 3.98
C THR A 133 21.99 -2.06 4.22
#